data_c65b3a416a17d22075fc758b90da8c8e
#
_entry.id   c65b3a416a17d22075fc758b90da8c8e
#
_cell.length_a   1.000
_cell.length_b   1.000
_cell.length_c   1.000
_cell.angle_alpha   90.00
_cell.angle_beta   90.00
_cell.angle_gamma   90.00
#
_symmetry.space_group_name_H-M   'P 1'
#
loop_
_entity.id
_entity.type
_entity.pdbx_description
1 polymer ?
#
loop_
_entity_poly.entity_id
_entity_poly.type
_entity_poly.pdbx_seq_one_letter_code
_entity_poly.pdbx_strand_id
1 'polypeptide(L)'
;MALVLINPQVGLFAPDPVYNGPVVLERLVALTTRARAAGVSVVFVRHNGGPGEPDAPQTPGWAIHPALAPAAGEAIIDKHTPDAFYHTALAGVLAERGIGRVVLAGMRTEYCVDTTTRRARSLDYDVVLAADAHSTYPGALSAAQVIAHHNSVLAAFADVRPAAEIDFQAAPPPVITAEALTAADLAAIQSGLDEWRVYEQWLKTGQGHPFWPHTHPARISDTLRSLWEPSFRPRARYTDPPRWEMGVARVFLQPLENIPMVFRRASLGAVAKAMDHLLQNPRNPLSPHISQIGGPVWMYDARDLRLIYVPSVVQDKDGRERHTVFLLWLAPGIPVKNPFLQ
;
A
#
# COMPACT_ATOMS: atom_id res chain seq x y z
N MET A 1 -12.49 2.63 4.21
CA MET A 1 -12.62 1.86 2.93
C MET A 1 -13.26 2.75 1.88
N ALA A 2 -12.91 2.59 0.59
CA ALA A 2 -13.62 3.19 -0.52
C ALA A 2 -13.83 2.19 -1.65
N LEU A 3 -14.95 2.33 -2.38
CA LEU A 3 -15.15 1.73 -3.70
C LEU A 3 -14.65 2.71 -4.76
N VAL A 4 -13.69 2.31 -5.57
CA VAL A 4 -13.13 3.11 -6.67
C VAL A 4 -13.54 2.47 -7.99
N LEU A 5 -14.40 3.13 -8.73
CA LEU A 5 -14.87 2.71 -10.03
C LEU A 5 -14.01 3.33 -11.12
N ILE A 6 -13.30 2.50 -11.87
CA ILE A 6 -12.35 2.92 -12.90
C ILE A 6 -13.04 2.93 -14.26
N ASN A 7 -13.09 4.09 -14.92
CA ASN A 7 -13.71 4.31 -16.23
C ASN A 7 -15.11 3.71 -16.40
N PRO A 8 -16.08 3.96 -15.50
CA PRO A 8 -17.44 3.47 -15.69
C PRO A 8 -18.22 4.37 -16.66
N GLN A 9 -17.65 4.58 -17.85
CA GLN A 9 -18.09 5.56 -18.84
C GLN A 9 -18.97 4.94 -19.93
N VAL A 10 -19.91 5.71 -20.46
CA VAL A 10 -20.87 5.27 -21.48
C VAL A 10 -20.19 4.62 -22.67
N GLY A 11 -19.07 5.18 -23.16
CA GLY A 11 -18.37 4.67 -24.33
C GLY A 11 -17.83 3.24 -24.21
N LEU A 12 -17.76 2.70 -23.00
CA LEU A 12 -17.37 1.31 -22.74
C LEU A 12 -18.54 0.32 -22.71
N PHE A 13 -19.79 0.85 -22.79
CA PHE A 13 -21.01 0.05 -22.75
C PHE A 13 -21.87 0.21 -24.00
N ALA A 14 -21.65 1.27 -24.81
CA ALA A 14 -22.36 1.53 -26.04
C ALA A 14 -21.53 2.45 -26.97
N PRO A 15 -21.61 2.32 -28.31
CA PRO A 15 -22.37 1.29 -29.05
C PRO A 15 -21.68 -0.08 -29.10
N ASP A 16 -20.36 -0.12 -28.83
CA ASP A 16 -19.55 -1.34 -28.84
C ASP A 16 -19.12 -1.70 -27.40
N PRO A 17 -19.89 -2.56 -26.70
CA PRO A 17 -19.63 -2.83 -25.31
C PRO A 17 -18.40 -3.71 -25.09
N VAL A 18 -17.69 -3.51 -23.96
CA VAL A 18 -16.69 -4.46 -23.48
C VAL A 18 -17.30 -5.86 -23.30
N TYR A 19 -16.47 -6.87 -23.26
CA TYR A 19 -16.91 -8.26 -23.07
C TYR A 19 -17.84 -8.37 -21.85
N ASN A 20 -19.00 -9.00 -22.02
CA ASN A 20 -20.06 -9.09 -21.01
C ASN A 20 -20.47 -7.74 -20.41
N GLY A 21 -20.39 -6.65 -21.16
CA GLY A 21 -20.68 -5.29 -20.69
C GLY A 21 -21.93 -5.14 -19.83
N PRO A 22 -23.13 -5.65 -20.26
CA PRO A 22 -24.34 -5.59 -19.46
C PRO A 22 -24.21 -6.24 -18.08
N VAL A 23 -23.59 -7.43 -17.99
CA VAL A 23 -23.38 -8.15 -16.72
C VAL A 23 -22.38 -7.42 -15.84
N VAL A 24 -21.30 -6.86 -16.41
CA VAL A 24 -20.34 -6.06 -15.66
C VAL A 24 -21.00 -4.80 -15.11
N LEU A 25 -21.84 -4.13 -15.91
CA LEU A 25 -22.59 -2.96 -15.44
C LEU A 25 -23.52 -3.30 -14.26
N GLU A 26 -24.25 -4.41 -14.32
CA GLU A 26 -25.08 -4.88 -13.22
C GLU A 26 -24.25 -5.06 -11.93
N ARG A 27 -23.05 -5.65 -12.03
CA ARG A 27 -22.17 -5.86 -10.89
C ARG A 27 -21.61 -4.54 -10.34
N LEU A 28 -21.25 -3.59 -11.21
CA LEU A 28 -20.84 -2.25 -10.79
C LEU A 28 -21.97 -1.52 -10.06
N VAL A 29 -23.20 -1.61 -10.55
CA VAL A 29 -24.39 -1.05 -9.88
C VAL A 29 -24.62 -1.71 -8.53
N ALA A 30 -24.56 -3.04 -8.45
CA ALA A 30 -24.73 -3.78 -7.19
C ALA A 30 -23.64 -3.41 -6.16
N LEU A 31 -22.36 -3.33 -6.58
CA LEU A 31 -21.26 -2.88 -5.71
C LEU A 31 -21.50 -1.46 -5.21
N THR A 32 -21.89 -0.54 -6.10
CA THR A 32 -22.15 0.87 -5.76
C THR A 32 -23.29 0.99 -4.76
N THR A 33 -24.39 0.26 -5.00
CA THR A 33 -25.56 0.24 -4.10
C THR A 33 -25.18 -0.26 -2.72
N ARG A 34 -24.43 -1.36 -2.65
CA ARG A 34 -23.99 -1.94 -1.37
C ARG A 34 -23.00 -1.05 -0.63
N ALA A 35 -22.05 -0.44 -1.36
CA ALA A 35 -21.09 0.52 -0.78
C ALA A 35 -21.83 1.72 -0.16
N ARG A 36 -22.78 2.30 -0.90
CA ARG A 36 -23.61 3.42 -0.42
C ARG A 36 -24.44 3.02 0.80
N ALA A 37 -25.08 1.86 0.78
CA ALA A 37 -25.87 1.35 1.90
C ALA A 37 -25.02 1.12 3.17
N ALA A 38 -23.73 0.78 3.00
CA ALA A 38 -22.78 0.61 4.09
C ALA A 38 -22.07 1.93 4.52
N GLY A 39 -22.42 3.08 3.94
CA GLY A 39 -21.75 4.36 4.21
C GLY A 39 -20.29 4.43 3.72
N VAL A 40 -19.92 3.53 2.81
CA VAL A 40 -18.57 3.48 2.24
C VAL A 40 -18.44 4.53 1.14
N SER A 41 -17.36 5.30 1.15
CA SER A 41 -17.06 6.29 0.13
C SER A 41 -17.00 5.66 -1.25
N VAL A 42 -17.72 6.26 -2.22
CA VAL A 42 -17.62 5.89 -3.63
C VAL A 42 -16.84 6.99 -4.35
N VAL A 43 -15.87 6.57 -5.19
CA VAL A 43 -15.05 7.45 -6.01
C VAL A 43 -15.12 6.97 -7.45
N PHE A 44 -15.46 7.86 -8.36
CA PHE A 44 -15.47 7.61 -9.78
C PHE A 44 -14.17 8.12 -10.40
N VAL A 45 -13.48 7.26 -11.12
CA VAL A 45 -12.31 7.66 -11.90
C VAL A 45 -12.69 7.62 -13.36
N ARG A 46 -12.59 8.75 -14.04
CA ARG A 46 -12.99 8.92 -15.42
C ARG A 46 -11.77 9.17 -16.32
N HIS A 47 -11.68 8.47 -17.43
CA HIS A 47 -10.62 8.69 -18.40
C HIS A 47 -10.96 9.84 -19.34
N ASN A 48 -10.00 10.70 -19.58
CA ASN A 48 -10.08 11.75 -20.59
C ASN A 48 -9.29 11.28 -21.82
N GLY A 49 -10.00 10.72 -22.79
CA GLY A 49 -9.43 10.28 -24.07
C GLY A 49 -8.87 11.44 -24.89
N GLY A 50 -8.09 11.09 -25.90
CA GLY A 50 -7.54 12.05 -26.84
C GLY A 50 -8.60 12.64 -27.79
N PRO A 51 -8.27 13.71 -28.53
CA PRO A 51 -9.16 14.28 -29.54
C PRO A 51 -9.64 13.23 -30.55
N GLY A 52 -10.96 13.09 -30.71
CA GLY A 52 -11.58 12.13 -31.62
C GLY A 52 -11.83 10.75 -31.03
N GLU A 53 -11.39 10.47 -29.80
CA GLU A 53 -11.71 9.23 -29.11
C GLU A 53 -13.14 9.26 -28.52
N PRO A 54 -13.82 8.12 -28.39
CA PRO A 54 -15.20 8.06 -27.87
C PRO A 54 -15.34 8.62 -26.46
N ASP A 55 -14.30 8.55 -25.66
CA ASP A 55 -14.20 9.05 -24.29
C ASP A 55 -13.43 10.37 -24.17
N ALA A 56 -13.31 11.12 -25.28
CA ALA A 56 -12.80 12.48 -25.23
C ALA A 56 -13.73 13.36 -24.38
N PRO A 57 -13.21 14.32 -23.59
CA PRO A 57 -14.02 15.19 -22.76
C PRO A 57 -15.18 15.84 -23.52
N GLN A 58 -16.34 15.90 -22.90
CA GLN A 58 -17.60 16.46 -23.43
C GLN A 58 -18.28 15.61 -24.52
N THR A 59 -17.76 14.46 -24.91
CA THR A 59 -18.49 13.52 -25.76
C THR A 59 -19.53 12.74 -24.94
N PRO A 60 -20.58 12.18 -25.58
CA PRO A 60 -21.53 11.30 -24.87
C PRO A 60 -20.87 10.09 -24.22
N GLY A 61 -19.83 9.53 -24.86
CA GLY A 61 -19.09 8.36 -24.36
C GLY A 61 -18.23 8.66 -23.14
N TRP A 62 -17.83 9.92 -22.94
CA TRP A 62 -17.06 10.34 -21.78
C TRP A 62 -17.86 10.37 -20.46
N ALA A 63 -19.16 10.57 -20.52
CA ALA A 63 -20.00 10.66 -19.34
C ALA A 63 -19.96 9.34 -18.51
N ILE A 64 -20.04 9.47 -17.19
CA ILE A 64 -20.29 8.31 -16.30
C ILE A 64 -21.63 7.69 -16.71
N HIS A 65 -21.67 6.36 -16.77
CA HIS A 65 -22.89 5.65 -17.19
C HIS A 65 -24.08 6.00 -16.28
N PRO A 66 -25.26 6.36 -16.84
CA PRO A 66 -26.41 6.84 -16.04
C PRO A 66 -26.84 5.90 -14.92
N ALA A 67 -26.73 4.58 -15.11
CA ALA A 67 -27.04 3.61 -14.06
C ALA A 67 -26.14 3.69 -12.82
N LEU A 68 -25.00 4.36 -12.93
CA LEU A 68 -24.02 4.55 -11.86
C LEU A 68 -23.98 6.00 -11.36
N ALA A 69 -24.89 6.83 -11.78
CA ALA A 69 -24.90 8.29 -11.54
C ALA A 69 -24.31 8.66 -10.16
N PRO A 70 -23.23 9.47 -10.13
CA PRO A 70 -22.62 9.90 -8.87
C PRO A 70 -23.62 10.62 -7.99
N ALA A 71 -23.66 10.26 -6.70
CA ALA A 71 -24.46 10.94 -5.70
C ALA A 71 -23.78 12.21 -5.20
N ALA A 72 -24.53 13.09 -4.53
CA ALA A 72 -23.97 14.30 -3.93
C ALA A 72 -22.83 13.93 -2.92
N GLY A 73 -21.69 14.57 -3.06
CA GLY A 73 -20.51 14.32 -2.21
C GLY A 73 -19.59 13.18 -2.66
N GLU A 74 -19.98 12.41 -3.69
CA GLU A 74 -19.09 11.43 -4.31
C GLU A 74 -18.10 12.13 -5.25
N ALA A 75 -16.83 11.74 -5.16
CA ALA A 75 -15.78 12.36 -5.96
C ALA A 75 -15.74 11.80 -7.38
N ILE A 76 -15.56 12.67 -8.36
CA ILE A 76 -15.21 12.31 -9.74
C ILE A 76 -13.79 12.79 -10.00
N ILE A 77 -12.91 11.88 -10.37
CA ILE A 77 -11.49 12.13 -10.61
C ILE A 77 -11.19 11.89 -12.09
N ASP A 78 -10.76 12.93 -12.77
CA ASP A 78 -10.33 12.82 -14.16
C ASP A 78 -8.85 12.39 -14.25
N LYS A 79 -8.53 11.51 -15.19
CA LYS A 79 -7.17 11.04 -15.46
C LYS A 79 -6.89 10.99 -16.97
N HIS A 80 -5.60 11.07 -17.31
CA HIS A 80 -5.11 11.02 -18.70
C HIS A 80 -4.21 9.81 -18.98
N THR A 81 -3.93 8.99 -17.97
CA THR A 81 -3.06 7.80 -18.06
C THR A 81 -3.78 6.58 -17.49
N PRO A 82 -3.29 5.37 -17.72
CA PRO A 82 -3.85 4.18 -17.07
C PRO A 82 -3.81 4.22 -15.54
N ASP A 83 -2.81 4.86 -14.94
CA ASP A 83 -2.68 4.99 -13.48
C ASP A 83 -3.66 6.04 -12.94
N ALA A 84 -4.61 5.63 -12.11
CA ALA A 84 -5.58 6.51 -11.48
C ALA A 84 -5.00 7.46 -10.42
N PHE A 85 -3.79 7.19 -9.95
CA PHE A 85 -3.09 8.04 -8.97
C PHE A 85 -2.14 9.04 -9.62
N TYR A 86 -1.75 8.82 -10.89
CA TYR A 86 -0.73 9.63 -11.55
C TYR A 86 -1.29 10.99 -11.98
N HIS A 87 -0.76 12.05 -11.37
CA HIS A 87 -1.20 13.43 -11.59
C HIS A 87 -2.70 13.66 -11.43
N THR A 88 -3.32 13.00 -10.42
CA THR A 88 -4.73 13.15 -10.09
C THR A 88 -4.93 13.49 -8.62
N ALA A 89 -6.14 13.89 -8.25
CA ALA A 89 -6.51 14.17 -6.87
C ALA A 89 -6.83 12.88 -6.05
N LEU A 90 -6.78 11.68 -6.64
CA LEU A 90 -7.26 10.45 -6.00
C LEU A 90 -6.59 10.19 -4.64
N ALA A 91 -5.27 10.28 -4.57
CA ALA A 91 -4.54 10.05 -3.32
C ALA A 91 -4.95 11.05 -2.22
N GLY A 92 -5.10 12.34 -2.57
CA GLY A 92 -5.56 13.38 -1.65
C GLY A 92 -6.97 13.11 -1.13
N VAL A 93 -7.91 12.79 -2.02
CA VAL A 93 -9.31 12.47 -1.66
C VAL A 93 -9.41 11.27 -0.72
N LEU A 94 -8.61 10.23 -0.96
CA LEU A 94 -8.57 9.05 -0.10
C LEU A 94 -7.94 9.37 1.27
N ALA A 95 -6.87 10.16 1.28
CA ALA A 95 -6.17 10.56 2.50
C ALA A 95 -7.04 11.47 3.40
N GLU A 96 -7.69 12.49 2.84
CA GLU A 96 -8.60 13.39 3.57
C GLU A 96 -9.73 12.65 4.27
N ARG A 97 -10.14 11.50 3.71
CA ARG A 97 -11.18 10.63 4.28
C ARG A 97 -10.63 9.51 5.16
N GLY A 98 -9.33 9.45 5.43
CA GLY A 98 -8.69 8.41 6.23
C GLY A 98 -8.84 6.99 5.63
N ILE A 99 -8.87 6.89 4.29
CA ILE A 99 -9.11 5.62 3.60
C ILE A 99 -7.80 4.88 3.39
N GLY A 100 -7.65 3.71 4.03
CA GLY A 100 -6.50 2.81 3.84
C GLY A 100 -6.83 1.55 3.03
N ARG A 101 -8.13 1.26 2.75
CA ARG A 101 -8.57 0.12 1.95
C ARG A 101 -9.37 0.58 0.75
N VAL A 102 -9.05 0.06 -0.45
CA VAL A 102 -9.77 0.36 -1.68
C VAL A 102 -10.28 -0.91 -2.34
N VAL A 103 -11.53 -0.87 -2.79
CA VAL A 103 -12.14 -1.89 -3.65
C VAL A 103 -12.11 -1.34 -5.06
N LEU A 104 -11.45 -2.04 -5.98
CA LEU A 104 -11.29 -1.63 -7.38
C LEU A 104 -12.20 -2.45 -8.29
N ALA A 105 -12.89 -1.78 -9.20
CA ALA A 105 -13.71 -2.37 -10.26
C ALA A 105 -13.74 -1.45 -11.48
N GLY A 106 -14.10 -1.94 -12.65
CA GLY A 106 -14.25 -1.11 -13.85
C GLY A 106 -13.41 -1.57 -15.05
N MET A 107 -12.96 -0.65 -15.91
CA MET A 107 -12.35 -0.94 -17.20
C MET A 107 -11.06 -0.14 -17.43
N ARG A 108 -10.18 -0.57 -18.32
CA ARG A 108 -10.09 -1.91 -18.94
C ARG A 108 -9.12 -2.75 -18.14
N THR A 109 -9.36 -4.05 -18.08
CA THR A 109 -8.64 -5.02 -17.24
C THR A 109 -7.12 -4.87 -17.31
N GLU A 110 -6.53 -4.99 -18.51
CA GLU A 110 -5.08 -5.02 -18.75
C GLU A 110 -4.42 -3.63 -18.73
N TYR A 111 -5.20 -2.57 -18.67
CA TYR A 111 -4.71 -1.18 -18.64
C TYR A 111 -4.99 -0.50 -17.31
N CYS A 112 -6.11 0.20 -17.23
CA CYS A 112 -6.38 1.07 -16.09
C CYS A 112 -6.62 0.29 -14.78
N VAL A 113 -7.25 -0.89 -14.87
CA VAL A 113 -7.50 -1.73 -13.69
C VAL A 113 -6.19 -2.35 -13.19
N ASP A 114 -5.40 -2.99 -14.06
CA ASP A 114 -4.10 -3.57 -13.71
C ASP A 114 -3.15 -2.52 -13.15
N THR A 115 -2.95 -1.43 -13.88
CA THR A 115 -2.02 -0.36 -13.49
C THR A 115 -2.39 0.26 -12.16
N THR A 116 -3.68 0.59 -11.97
CA THR A 116 -4.17 1.20 -10.72
C THR A 116 -4.08 0.23 -9.54
N THR A 117 -4.35 -1.07 -9.74
CA THR A 117 -4.23 -2.10 -8.70
C THR A 117 -2.78 -2.19 -8.20
N ARG A 118 -1.82 -2.30 -9.10
CA ARG A 118 -0.39 -2.33 -8.74
C ARG A 118 0.06 -1.04 -8.09
N ARG A 119 -0.41 0.11 -8.58
CA ARG A 119 -0.09 1.41 -8.03
C ARG A 119 -0.67 1.60 -6.64
N ALA A 120 -1.94 1.27 -6.43
CA ALA A 120 -2.58 1.31 -5.12
C ALA A 120 -1.79 0.47 -4.09
N ARG A 121 -1.41 -0.76 -4.46
CA ARG A 121 -0.57 -1.60 -3.60
C ARG A 121 0.81 -0.99 -3.35
N SER A 122 1.40 -0.32 -4.32
CA SER A 122 2.70 0.36 -4.17
C SER A 122 2.61 1.62 -3.30
N LEU A 123 1.42 2.18 -3.14
CA LEU A 123 1.10 3.29 -2.23
C LEU A 123 0.58 2.79 -0.87
N ASP A 124 0.76 1.49 -0.57
CA ASP A 124 0.41 0.82 0.67
C ASP A 124 -1.10 0.73 0.99
N TYR A 125 -1.97 0.95 0.01
CA TYR A 125 -3.38 0.64 0.19
C TYR A 125 -3.60 -0.87 0.35
N ASP A 126 -4.55 -1.24 1.20
CA ASP A 126 -5.15 -2.56 1.21
C ASP A 126 -6.11 -2.67 0.02
N VAL A 127 -5.76 -3.48 -0.96
CA VAL A 127 -6.46 -3.53 -2.25
C VAL A 127 -7.31 -4.78 -2.35
N VAL A 128 -8.59 -4.60 -2.65
CA VAL A 128 -9.51 -5.65 -3.07
C VAL A 128 -9.83 -5.42 -4.54
N LEU A 129 -9.71 -6.44 -5.38
CA LEU A 129 -10.13 -6.39 -6.78
C LEU A 129 -11.41 -7.21 -6.95
N ALA A 130 -12.46 -6.60 -7.49
CA ALA A 130 -13.69 -7.30 -7.81
C ALA A 130 -13.49 -8.13 -9.09
N ALA A 131 -13.18 -9.42 -8.94
CA ALA A 131 -12.71 -10.34 -9.96
C ALA A 131 -13.60 -10.46 -11.20
N ASP A 132 -14.87 -10.17 -11.05
CA ASP A 132 -15.91 -10.31 -12.07
C ASP A 132 -16.64 -9.00 -12.35
N ALA A 133 -16.15 -7.88 -11.79
CA ALA A 133 -16.65 -6.53 -12.05
C ALA A 133 -15.63 -5.65 -12.76
N HIS A 134 -14.76 -6.26 -13.56
CA HIS A 134 -13.92 -5.58 -14.54
C HIS A 134 -13.96 -6.32 -15.88
N SER A 135 -13.67 -5.60 -16.95
CA SER A 135 -13.72 -6.16 -18.32
C SER A 135 -12.80 -5.43 -19.28
N THR A 136 -12.72 -6.00 -20.50
CA THR A 136 -11.96 -5.46 -21.62
C THR A 136 -12.55 -5.90 -22.96
N TYR A 137 -11.90 -5.51 -24.04
CA TYR A 137 -12.16 -6.00 -25.40
C TYR A 137 -11.27 -7.20 -25.75
N PRO A 138 -11.69 -8.06 -26.68
CA PRO A 138 -10.79 -9.09 -27.21
C PRO A 138 -9.67 -8.45 -28.02
N GLY A 139 -8.50 -9.08 -28.01
CA GLY A 139 -7.32 -8.71 -28.76
C GLY A 139 -6.60 -9.96 -29.27
N ALA A 140 -5.29 -10.07 -29.04
CA ALA A 140 -4.54 -11.30 -29.31
C ALA A 140 -5.04 -12.49 -28.48
N LEU A 141 -5.59 -12.21 -27.29
CA LEU A 141 -6.30 -13.15 -26.44
C LEU A 141 -7.77 -12.77 -26.39
N SER A 142 -8.65 -13.74 -26.12
CA SER A 142 -10.04 -13.43 -25.80
C SER A 142 -10.15 -12.60 -24.52
N ALA A 143 -11.15 -11.75 -24.40
CA ALA A 143 -11.35 -10.94 -23.20
C ALA A 143 -11.47 -11.81 -21.93
N ALA A 144 -12.12 -12.97 -22.01
CA ALA A 144 -12.21 -13.92 -20.91
C ALA A 144 -10.82 -14.42 -20.46
N GLN A 145 -9.92 -14.71 -21.40
CA GLN A 145 -8.54 -15.11 -21.09
C GLN A 145 -7.74 -13.97 -20.44
N VAL A 146 -7.90 -12.74 -20.95
CA VAL A 146 -7.26 -11.55 -20.36
C VAL A 146 -7.73 -11.35 -18.92
N ILE A 147 -9.04 -11.42 -18.66
CA ILE A 147 -9.62 -11.27 -17.32
C ILE A 147 -9.09 -12.37 -16.38
N ALA A 148 -9.15 -13.63 -16.78
CA ALA A 148 -8.66 -14.74 -15.97
C ALA A 148 -7.17 -14.63 -15.65
N HIS A 149 -6.35 -14.26 -16.65
CA HIS A 149 -4.92 -14.03 -16.48
C HIS A 149 -4.64 -12.92 -15.47
N HIS A 150 -5.30 -11.77 -15.61
CA HIS A 150 -5.09 -10.62 -14.70
C HIS A 150 -5.60 -10.90 -13.29
N ASN A 151 -6.69 -11.61 -13.12
CA ASN A 151 -7.14 -12.09 -11.80
C ASN A 151 -6.06 -12.92 -11.11
N SER A 152 -5.43 -13.84 -11.83
CA SER A 152 -4.34 -14.66 -11.30
C SER A 152 -3.09 -13.83 -10.95
N VAL A 153 -2.66 -12.95 -11.86
CA VAL A 153 -1.44 -12.14 -11.65
C VAL A 153 -1.65 -11.10 -10.56
N LEU A 154 -2.82 -10.46 -10.53
CA LEU A 154 -3.13 -9.40 -9.56
C LEU A 154 -3.40 -9.94 -8.16
N ALA A 155 -3.61 -11.24 -7.97
CA ALA A 155 -3.66 -11.86 -6.65
C ALA A 155 -2.37 -11.67 -5.83
N ALA A 156 -1.24 -11.36 -6.47
CA ALA A 156 -0.01 -10.96 -5.80
C ALA A 156 -0.06 -9.51 -5.23
N PHE A 157 -1.01 -8.70 -5.66
CA PHE A 157 -1.12 -7.26 -5.32
C PHE A 157 -2.42 -6.91 -4.61
N ALA A 158 -3.44 -7.73 -4.74
CA ALA A 158 -4.78 -7.49 -4.22
C ALA A 158 -5.42 -8.78 -3.70
N ASP A 159 -6.42 -8.63 -2.86
CA ASP A 159 -7.36 -9.68 -2.53
C ASP A 159 -8.40 -9.76 -3.66
N VAL A 160 -8.23 -10.75 -4.54
CA VAL A 160 -9.08 -10.91 -5.73
C VAL A 160 -10.26 -11.82 -5.38
N ARG A 161 -11.47 -11.26 -5.41
CA ARG A 161 -12.68 -12.01 -5.06
C ARG A 161 -13.89 -11.56 -5.88
N PRO A 162 -14.91 -12.43 -6.06
CA PRO A 162 -16.15 -12.05 -6.73
C PRO A 162 -16.81 -10.82 -6.08
N ALA A 163 -17.43 -9.97 -6.89
CA ALA A 163 -18.11 -8.77 -6.43
C ALA A 163 -19.13 -9.07 -5.32
N ALA A 164 -19.85 -10.18 -5.40
CA ALA A 164 -20.85 -10.59 -4.42
C ALA A 164 -20.24 -10.92 -3.03
N GLU A 165 -18.99 -11.34 -2.97
CA GLU A 165 -18.29 -11.72 -1.74
C GLU A 165 -17.57 -10.55 -1.06
N ILE A 166 -17.56 -9.37 -1.68
CA ILE A 166 -16.94 -8.18 -1.11
C ILE A 166 -17.83 -7.65 0.01
N ASP A 167 -17.32 -7.67 1.23
CA ASP A 167 -18.01 -7.14 2.40
C ASP A 167 -17.59 -5.70 2.68
N PHE A 168 -18.50 -4.76 2.50
CA PHE A 168 -18.32 -3.35 2.80
C PHE A 168 -18.50 -3.01 4.28
N GLN A 169 -19.04 -3.92 5.07
CA GLN A 169 -19.19 -3.78 6.52
C GLN A 169 -18.03 -4.40 7.29
N ALA A 170 -17.18 -5.18 6.61
CA ALA A 170 -16.00 -5.72 7.24
C ALA A 170 -15.18 -4.56 7.82
N ALA A 171 -15.03 -4.57 9.13
CA ALA A 171 -14.14 -3.65 9.80
C ALA A 171 -12.78 -3.67 9.08
N PRO A 172 -12.11 -2.53 8.89
CA PRO A 172 -10.70 -2.58 8.51
C PRO A 172 -9.98 -3.54 9.47
N PRO A 173 -8.95 -4.26 9.00
CA PRO A 173 -8.15 -5.06 9.93
C PRO A 173 -7.86 -4.18 11.15
N PRO A 174 -8.02 -4.69 12.36
CA PRO A 174 -7.97 -3.87 13.56
C PRO A 174 -6.69 -3.03 13.51
N VAL A 175 -6.84 -1.72 13.61
CA VAL A 175 -5.71 -0.85 13.91
C VAL A 175 -5.18 -1.37 15.24
N ILE A 176 -3.99 -1.94 15.23
CA ILE A 176 -3.43 -2.50 16.45
C ILE A 176 -3.04 -1.31 17.31
N THR A 177 -3.86 -1.08 18.30
CA THR A 177 -3.53 -0.19 19.39
C THR A 177 -2.42 -0.82 20.23
N ALA A 178 -1.73 -0.03 21.03
CA ALA A 178 -0.74 -0.55 21.97
C ALA A 178 -1.30 -1.68 22.88
N GLU A 179 -2.62 -1.74 23.06
CA GLU A 179 -3.35 -2.78 23.79
C GLU A 179 -3.30 -4.18 23.15
N ALA A 180 -2.98 -4.26 21.84
CA ALA A 180 -2.84 -5.55 21.15
C ALA A 180 -1.40 -6.08 21.14
N LEU A 181 -0.46 -5.39 21.80
CA LEU A 181 0.90 -5.87 21.98
C LEU A 181 0.95 -6.81 23.19
N THR A 182 1.62 -7.94 23.02
CA THR A 182 1.81 -8.90 24.11
C THR A 182 2.82 -8.35 25.15
N ALA A 183 2.86 -8.93 26.33
CA ALA A 183 3.89 -8.61 27.31
C ALA A 183 5.32 -8.82 26.79
N ALA A 184 5.51 -9.82 25.91
CA ALA A 184 6.79 -10.08 25.25
C ALA A 184 7.14 -8.96 24.24
N ASP A 185 6.17 -8.46 23.49
CA ASP A 185 6.39 -7.33 22.57
C ASP A 185 6.77 -6.07 23.35
N LEU A 186 6.08 -5.79 24.46
CA LEU A 186 6.37 -4.63 25.30
C LEU A 186 7.77 -4.71 25.92
N ALA A 187 8.19 -5.90 26.36
CA ALA A 187 9.55 -6.11 26.88
C ALA A 187 10.62 -5.91 25.78
N ALA A 188 10.37 -6.41 24.57
CA ALA A 188 11.26 -6.23 23.43
C ALA A 188 11.35 -4.76 23.00
N ILE A 189 10.22 -4.05 22.97
CA ILE A 189 10.17 -2.60 22.70
C ILE A 189 10.96 -1.83 23.76
N GLN A 190 10.81 -2.15 25.04
CA GLN A 190 11.56 -1.50 26.10
C GLN A 190 13.07 -1.72 25.96
N SER A 191 13.50 -2.95 25.66
CA SER A 191 14.90 -3.26 25.36
C SER A 191 15.43 -2.44 24.18
N GLY A 192 14.65 -2.34 23.10
CA GLY A 192 14.99 -1.51 21.95
C GLY A 192 15.07 -0.02 22.27
N LEU A 193 14.18 0.50 23.15
CA LEU A 193 14.22 1.89 23.62
C LEU A 193 15.48 2.20 24.43
N ASP A 194 15.94 1.26 25.25
CA ASP A 194 17.16 1.45 26.03
C ASP A 194 18.38 1.52 25.09
N GLU A 195 18.39 0.69 24.06
CA GLU A 195 19.41 0.75 23.03
C GLU A 195 19.34 2.06 22.21
N TRP A 196 18.14 2.52 21.85
CA TRP A 196 17.96 3.80 21.15
C TRP A 196 18.50 4.97 21.99
N ARG A 197 18.26 5.00 23.30
CA ARG A 197 18.80 6.06 24.19
C ARG A 197 20.31 6.11 24.18
N VAL A 198 20.97 4.94 24.20
CA VAL A 198 22.44 4.85 24.11
C VAL A 198 22.92 5.36 22.73
N TYR A 199 22.22 5.01 21.67
CA TYR A 199 22.53 5.48 20.31
C TYR A 199 22.36 7.00 20.18
N GLU A 200 21.27 7.55 20.71
CA GLU A 200 21.01 8.99 20.69
C GLU A 200 22.08 9.75 21.50
N GLN A 201 22.45 9.23 22.67
CA GLN A 201 23.52 9.79 23.49
C GLN A 201 24.87 9.80 22.76
N TRP A 202 25.20 8.71 22.07
CA TRP A 202 26.42 8.63 21.25
C TRP A 202 26.41 9.65 20.10
N LEU A 203 25.30 9.83 19.42
CA LEU A 203 25.19 10.87 18.38
C LEU A 203 25.48 12.26 18.93
N LYS A 204 24.95 12.59 20.11
CA LYS A 204 25.10 13.90 20.77
C LYS A 204 26.52 14.15 21.29
N THR A 205 27.19 13.14 21.80
CA THR A 205 28.43 13.31 22.57
C THR A 205 29.68 12.72 21.92
N GLY A 206 29.50 11.78 21.00
CA GLY A 206 30.58 10.96 20.45
C GLY A 206 31.18 9.97 21.45
N GLN A 207 30.69 9.93 22.72
CA GLN A 207 31.16 9.05 23.78
C GLN A 207 30.24 7.85 23.95
N GLY A 208 30.81 6.71 24.39
CA GLY A 208 30.05 5.49 24.57
C GLY A 208 29.72 4.87 23.21
N HIS A 209 30.70 4.21 22.61
CA HIS A 209 30.48 3.52 21.34
C HIS A 209 29.32 2.54 21.53
N PRO A 210 28.18 2.73 20.86
CA PRO A 210 27.16 1.71 20.87
C PRO A 210 27.83 0.45 20.31
N PHE A 211 27.70 -0.66 20.99
CA PHE A 211 28.20 -1.98 20.57
C PHE A 211 27.42 -2.45 19.34
N TRP A 212 27.52 -1.67 18.25
CA TRP A 212 26.82 -1.94 17.02
C TRP A 212 27.80 -2.32 15.93
N PRO A 213 28.01 -3.60 15.69
CA PRO A 213 28.57 -4.01 14.43
C PRO A 213 27.67 -3.65 13.26
N HIS A 214 26.46 -3.09 13.52
CA HIS A 214 25.35 -3.04 12.58
C HIS A 214 24.95 -1.64 12.11
N THR A 215 25.44 -0.58 12.71
CA THR A 215 25.11 0.80 12.30
C THR A 215 25.90 1.27 11.06
N HIS A 216 26.94 0.53 10.67
CA HIS A 216 27.62 0.77 9.41
C HIS A 216 26.98 -0.15 8.34
N PRO A 217 26.53 0.39 7.19
CA PRO A 217 25.96 -0.44 6.10
C PRO A 217 26.81 -1.65 5.69
N ALA A 218 28.12 -1.58 5.92
CA ALA A 218 29.07 -2.66 5.63
C ALA A 218 29.15 -3.76 6.70
N ARG A 219 28.44 -3.64 7.85
CA ARG A 219 28.52 -4.59 8.97
C ARG A 219 27.17 -5.12 9.43
N ILE A 220 26.12 -4.83 8.71
CA ILE A 220 24.82 -5.46 8.89
C ILE A 220 24.98 -6.94 8.61
N SER A 221 24.40 -7.81 9.45
CA SER A 221 24.47 -9.28 9.30
C SER A 221 24.19 -9.67 7.84
N ASP A 222 24.71 -10.81 7.38
CA ASP A 222 24.50 -11.27 6.01
C ASP A 222 23.01 -11.36 5.65
N THR A 223 22.17 -11.53 6.66
CA THR A 223 20.70 -11.48 6.55
C THR A 223 20.20 -10.09 6.13
N LEU A 224 20.69 -9.01 6.74
CA LEU A 224 20.33 -7.64 6.34
C LEU A 224 21.12 -7.19 5.11
N ARG A 225 22.32 -7.69 4.91
CA ARG A 225 23.09 -7.43 3.67
C ARG A 225 22.34 -7.92 2.44
N SER A 226 21.65 -9.05 2.53
CA SER A 226 20.78 -9.55 1.45
C SER A 226 19.60 -8.64 1.16
N LEU A 227 19.11 -7.85 2.13
CA LEU A 227 18.07 -6.82 1.93
C LEU A 227 18.60 -5.62 1.14
N TRP A 228 19.89 -5.33 1.23
CA TRP A 228 20.55 -4.19 0.57
C TRP A 228 21.23 -4.58 -0.75
N GLU A 229 21.12 -5.84 -1.16
CA GLU A 229 21.63 -6.23 -2.47
C GLU A 229 20.96 -5.43 -3.60
N PRO A 230 21.67 -5.15 -4.71
CA PRO A 230 21.14 -4.34 -5.81
C PRO A 230 19.83 -4.83 -6.41
N SER A 231 19.55 -6.15 -6.28
CA SER A 231 18.27 -6.77 -6.70
C SER A 231 17.07 -6.36 -5.84
N PHE A 232 17.30 -5.88 -4.62
CA PHE A 232 16.29 -5.37 -3.69
C PHE A 232 16.33 -3.86 -3.53
N ARG A 233 17.33 -3.17 -4.09
CA ARG A 233 17.31 -1.71 -4.08
C ARG A 233 16.04 -1.25 -4.76
N PRO A 234 15.17 -0.51 -4.05
CA PRO A 234 14.04 0.13 -4.70
C PRO A 234 14.58 0.87 -5.92
N ARG A 235 13.96 0.69 -7.06
CA ARG A 235 14.26 1.51 -8.25
C ARG A 235 13.68 2.92 -8.09
N ALA A 236 13.67 3.41 -6.87
CA ALA A 236 13.29 4.77 -6.61
C ALA A 236 14.34 5.68 -7.24
N ARG A 237 13.93 6.34 -8.28
CA ARG A 237 14.64 7.50 -8.80
C ARG A 237 14.39 8.64 -7.82
N TYR A 238 15.03 8.57 -6.65
CA TYR A 238 15.02 9.70 -5.74
C TYR A 238 15.91 10.78 -6.35
N THR A 239 15.32 11.92 -6.61
CA THR A 239 16.05 13.13 -6.99
C THR A 239 16.83 13.69 -5.81
N ASP A 240 16.47 13.29 -4.57
CA ASP A 240 17.16 13.66 -3.33
C ASP A 240 17.49 12.41 -2.51
N PRO A 241 18.68 12.36 -1.85
CA PRO A 241 18.97 11.32 -0.89
C PRO A 241 17.95 11.37 0.26
N PRO A 242 17.58 10.22 0.86
CA PRO A 242 16.66 10.20 1.98
C PRO A 242 17.22 11.06 3.11
N ARG A 243 16.37 11.93 3.69
CA ARG A 243 16.77 12.79 4.83
C ARG A 243 16.99 11.98 6.11
N TRP A 244 16.46 10.76 6.15
CA TRP A 244 16.45 9.91 7.33
C TRP A 244 17.49 8.81 7.23
N GLU A 245 18.23 8.59 8.30
CA GLU A 245 19.18 7.50 8.46
C GLU A 245 18.56 6.41 9.34
N MET A 246 18.97 5.17 9.14
CA MET A 246 18.40 4.04 9.86
C MET A 246 19.35 3.51 10.92
N GLY A 247 18.85 3.37 12.14
CA GLY A 247 19.41 2.59 13.22
C GLY A 247 18.55 1.36 13.53
N VAL A 248 19.13 0.31 14.08
CA VAL A 248 18.44 -0.96 14.32
C VAL A 248 18.81 -1.53 15.69
N ALA A 249 17.83 -1.82 16.54
CA ALA A 249 18.05 -2.54 17.81
C ALA A 249 18.40 -4.02 17.57
N ARG A 250 19.24 -4.60 18.41
CA ARG A 250 19.61 -6.03 18.33
C ARG A 250 18.40 -6.93 18.41
N VAL A 251 17.47 -6.60 19.30
CA VAL A 251 16.25 -7.36 19.48
C VAL A 251 15.36 -7.36 18.24
N PHE A 252 15.44 -6.34 17.39
CA PHE A 252 14.74 -6.28 16.11
C PHE A 252 15.20 -7.37 15.13
N LEU A 253 16.44 -7.79 15.20
CA LEU A 253 17.04 -8.77 14.27
C LEU A 253 16.62 -10.21 14.60
N GLN A 254 16.31 -10.51 15.87
CA GLN A 254 16.04 -11.87 16.33
C GLN A 254 14.91 -12.56 15.56
N PRO A 255 13.73 -11.93 15.30
CA PRO A 255 12.70 -12.55 14.48
C PRO A 255 13.13 -12.84 13.05
N LEU A 256 13.98 -11.98 12.46
CA LEU A 256 14.46 -12.12 11.09
C LEU A 256 15.43 -13.30 10.94
N GLU A 257 16.25 -13.58 11.96
CA GLU A 257 17.18 -14.71 11.98
C GLU A 257 16.45 -16.06 12.05
N ASN A 258 15.25 -16.07 12.64
CA ASN A 258 14.44 -17.26 12.81
C ASN A 258 13.49 -17.57 11.63
N ILE A 259 13.47 -16.74 10.61
CA ILE A 259 12.62 -16.97 9.42
C ILE A 259 13.19 -18.16 8.63
N PRO A 260 12.39 -19.22 8.36
CA PRO A 260 12.81 -20.34 7.52
C PRO A 260 13.27 -19.86 6.15
N MET A 261 14.34 -20.48 5.63
CA MET A 261 15.01 -20.05 4.39
C MET A 261 14.05 -19.91 3.18
N VAL A 262 13.04 -20.79 3.09
CA VAL A 262 12.02 -20.79 2.02
C VAL A 262 11.18 -19.50 2.02
N PHE A 263 10.92 -18.91 3.19
CA PHE A 263 10.11 -17.69 3.33
C PHE A 263 10.95 -16.42 3.46
N ARG A 264 12.26 -16.59 3.68
CA ARG A 264 13.16 -15.46 4.00
C ARG A 264 13.12 -14.36 2.94
N ARG A 265 13.11 -14.71 1.66
CA ARG A 265 13.14 -13.73 0.56
C ARG A 265 11.89 -12.85 0.52
N ALA A 266 10.70 -13.43 0.67
CA ALA A 266 9.43 -12.68 0.65
C ALA A 266 9.29 -11.80 1.89
N SER A 267 9.57 -12.33 3.08
CA SER A 267 9.48 -11.60 4.36
C SER A 267 10.51 -10.46 4.43
N LEU A 268 11.74 -10.72 4.00
CA LEU A 268 12.79 -9.70 3.95
C LEU A 268 12.46 -8.61 2.93
N GLY A 269 11.83 -8.97 1.80
CA GLY A 269 11.36 -7.98 0.81
C GLY A 269 10.30 -7.04 1.37
N ALA A 270 9.37 -7.54 2.19
CA ALA A 270 8.37 -6.71 2.87
C ALA A 270 9.01 -5.77 3.89
N VAL A 271 9.96 -6.27 4.70
CA VAL A 271 10.73 -5.45 5.66
C VAL A 271 11.50 -4.35 4.92
N ALA A 272 12.24 -4.70 3.85
CA ALA A 272 12.99 -3.72 3.06
C ALA A 272 12.10 -2.61 2.49
N LYS A 273 10.93 -2.97 1.98
CA LYS A 273 9.95 -2.02 1.45
C LYS A 273 9.42 -1.09 2.54
N ALA A 274 9.10 -1.62 3.72
CA ALA A 274 8.66 -0.82 4.85
C ALA A 274 9.76 0.14 5.35
N MET A 275 11.00 -0.34 5.45
CA MET A 275 12.15 0.48 5.80
C MET A 275 12.35 1.64 4.82
N ASP A 276 12.25 1.36 3.53
CA ASP A 276 12.37 2.39 2.48
C ASP A 276 11.27 3.45 2.60
N HIS A 277 10.04 3.04 2.88
CA HIS A 277 8.93 3.94 3.15
C HIS A 277 9.20 4.84 4.36
N LEU A 278 9.69 4.27 5.46
CA LEU A 278 10.01 5.01 6.68
C LEU A 278 11.17 5.99 6.50
N LEU A 279 12.17 5.67 5.67
CA LEU A 279 13.28 6.58 5.39
C LEU A 279 12.86 7.83 4.62
N GLN A 280 11.72 7.81 3.95
CA GLN A 280 11.18 8.97 3.26
C GLN A 280 10.41 9.90 4.19
N ASN A 281 9.46 9.34 4.95
CA ASN A 281 8.67 10.10 5.91
C ASN A 281 8.13 9.19 7.02
N PRO A 282 8.89 8.98 8.11
CA PRO A 282 8.50 8.08 9.20
C PRO A 282 7.33 8.57 10.06
N ARG A 283 6.88 9.80 9.84
CA ARG A 283 5.74 10.40 10.54
C ARG A 283 4.64 10.81 9.56
N ASN A 284 4.57 10.14 8.41
CA ASN A 284 3.59 10.49 7.38
C ASN A 284 2.15 10.40 7.92
N PRO A 285 1.45 11.51 8.15
CA PRO A 285 0.11 11.50 8.72
C PRO A 285 -0.93 10.99 7.71
N LEU A 286 -0.55 10.89 6.43
CA LEU A 286 -1.41 10.39 5.36
C LEU A 286 -1.24 8.89 5.13
N SER A 287 -0.26 8.25 5.78
CA SER A 287 -0.09 6.80 5.67
C SER A 287 -1.07 6.08 6.60
N PRO A 288 -1.95 5.22 6.08
CA PRO A 288 -2.84 4.42 6.92
C PRO A 288 -2.11 3.40 7.78
N HIS A 289 -0.82 3.19 7.50
CA HIS A 289 0.02 2.19 8.17
C HIS A 289 0.87 2.78 9.28
N ILE A 290 0.96 4.10 9.41
CA ILE A 290 1.82 4.77 10.38
C ILE A 290 0.96 5.34 11.50
N SER A 291 1.24 4.93 12.74
CA SER A 291 0.58 5.45 13.93
C SER A 291 1.56 5.64 15.09
N GLN A 292 1.32 6.65 15.92
CA GLN A 292 2.03 6.82 17.18
C GLN A 292 1.36 5.96 18.23
N ILE A 293 2.12 5.08 18.91
CA ILE A 293 1.58 4.15 19.90
C ILE A 293 1.87 4.58 21.36
N GLY A 294 2.76 5.52 21.55
CA GLY A 294 3.03 6.12 22.87
C GLY A 294 4.40 6.76 22.98
N GLY A 295 4.50 7.92 23.62
CA GLY A 295 5.76 8.65 23.75
C GLY A 295 6.46 8.87 22.41
N PRO A 296 7.77 8.54 22.28
CA PRO A 296 8.50 8.65 21.04
C PRO A 296 8.26 7.48 20.06
N VAL A 297 7.47 6.48 20.45
CA VAL A 297 7.33 5.20 19.75
C VAL A 297 6.24 5.26 18.70
N TRP A 298 6.56 4.81 17.50
CA TRP A 298 5.68 4.70 16.37
C TRP A 298 5.62 3.28 15.85
N MET A 299 4.56 2.97 15.16
CA MET A 299 4.33 1.67 14.53
C MET A 299 4.02 1.86 13.04
N TYR A 300 4.65 1.04 12.23
CA TYR A 300 4.26 0.79 10.85
C TYR A 300 3.56 -0.57 10.81
N ASP A 301 2.28 -0.58 10.46
CA ASP A 301 1.46 -1.79 10.39
C ASP A 301 0.99 -1.98 8.94
N ALA A 302 1.50 -3.00 8.29
CA ALA A 302 1.08 -3.42 6.96
C ALA A 302 0.82 -4.92 6.97
N ARG A 303 -0.44 -5.32 6.80
CA ARG A 303 -1.00 -6.70 6.73
C ARG A 303 -0.17 -7.83 7.39
N ASP A 304 1.07 -7.98 6.93
CA ASP A 304 1.97 -9.10 7.28
C ASP A 304 3.22 -8.64 8.01
N LEU A 305 3.30 -7.35 8.36
CA LEU A 305 4.50 -6.74 8.90
C LEU A 305 4.17 -5.63 9.87
N ARG A 306 4.70 -5.72 11.09
CA ARG A 306 4.65 -4.67 12.11
C ARG A 306 6.04 -4.28 12.52
N LEU A 307 6.43 -3.06 12.16
CA LEU A 307 7.68 -2.47 12.61
C LEU A 307 7.40 -1.46 13.70
N ILE A 308 8.04 -1.62 14.83
CA ILE A 308 8.03 -0.64 15.92
C ILE A 308 9.33 0.16 15.85
N TYR A 309 9.23 1.48 15.85
CA TYR A 309 10.39 2.35 15.64
C TYR A 309 10.27 3.70 16.35
N VAL A 310 11.38 4.42 16.44
CA VAL A 310 11.45 5.80 16.92
C VAL A 310 12.00 6.69 15.81
N PRO A 311 11.23 7.64 15.30
CA PRO A 311 11.77 8.72 14.46
C PRO A 311 12.32 9.82 15.36
N SER A 312 13.61 10.09 15.28
CA SER A 312 14.30 11.08 16.11
C SER A 312 15.06 12.09 15.25
N VAL A 313 15.07 13.34 15.71
CA VAL A 313 15.87 14.41 15.13
C VAL A 313 16.77 14.95 16.23
N VAL A 314 18.08 14.79 16.07
CA VAL A 314 19.07 15.21 17.07
C VAL A 314 20.16 16.05 16.42
N GLN A 315 20.77 16.95 17.18
CA GLN A 315 22.03 17.56 16.81
C GLN A 315 23.16 16.64 17.26
N ASP A 316 24.03 16.28 16.32
CA ASP A 316 25.21 15.47 16.61
C ASP A 316 26.31 16.30 17.30
N LYS A 317 27.40 15.63 17.69
CA LYS A 317 28.58 16.24 18.33
C LYS A 317 29.22 17.38 17.53
N ASP A 318 28.98 17.41 16.22
CA ASP A 318 29.51 18.41 15.31
C ASP A 318 28.48 19.52 15.01
N GLY A 319 27.34 19.53 15.72
CA GLY A 319 26.23 20.49 15.58
C GLY A 319 25.38 20.27 14.34
N ARG A 320 25.50 19.13 13.64
CA ARG A 320 24.71 18.81 12.47
C ARG A 320 23.42 18.14 12.87
N GLU A 321 22.32 18.54 12.24
CA GLU A 321 21.02 17.88 12.43
C GLU A 321 21.03 16.51 11.76
N ARG A 322 20.75 15.48 12.57
CA ARG A 322 20.65 14.08 12.14
C ARG A 322 19.21 13.61 12.29
N HIS A 323 18.65 13.14 11.20
CA HIS A 323 17.32 12.56 11.15
C HIS A 323 17.46 11.05 11.14
N THR A 324 16.99 10.38 12.19
CA THR A 324 17.15 8.93 12.35
C THR A 324 15.83 8.23 12.57
N VAL A 325 15.65 7.08 11.91
CA VAL A 325 14.61 6.09 12.20
C VAL A 325 15.30 4.92 12.89
N PHE A 326 15.00 4.71 14.16
CA PHE A 326 15.58 3.62 14.93
C PHE A 326 14.55 2.50 15.09
N LEU A 327 14.79 1.36 14.44
CA LEU A 327 13.92 0.19 14.50
C LEU A 327 14.11 -0.52 15.84
N LEU A 328 13.02 -0.63 16.61
CA LEU A 328 13.02 -1.23 17.95
C LEU A 328 12.67 -2.71 17.90
N TRP A 329 11.59 -3.06 17.22
CA TRP A 329 11.01 -4.39 17.26
C TRP A 329 10.28 -4.73 15.97
N LEU A 330 10.37 -5.98 15.56
CA LEU A 330 9.53 -6.61 14.56
C LEU A 330 8.60 -7.57 15.28
N ALA A 331 7.32 -7.20 15.39
CA ALA A 331 6.37 -8.05 16.13
C ALA A 331 6.20 -9.40 15.42
N PRO A 332 6.49 -10.52 16.10
CA PRO A 332 6.20 -11.84 15.58
C PRO A 332 4.68 -12.08 15.64
N GLY A 333 4.10 -12.71 14.68
CA GLY A 333 2.73 -13.18 14.84
C GLY A 333 1.80 -13.01 13.66
N ILE A 334 2.32 -12.64 12.51
CA ILE A 334 1.55 -12.84 11.30
C ILE A 334 2.15 -14.04 10.58
N PRO A 335 1.46 -15.19 10.58
CA PRO A 335 1.88 -16.28 9.72
C PRO A 335 1.84 -15.74 8.30
N VAL A 336 3.00 -15.69 7.65
CA VAL A 336 3.06 -15.55 6.18
C VAL A 336 2.25 -16.73 5.67
N LYS A 337 0.98 -16.50 5.31
CA LYS A 337 0.18 -17.52 4.63
C LYS A 337 0.96 -17.84 3.36
N ASN A 338 1.48 -19.05 3.30
CA ASN A 338 2.12 -19.53 2.09
C ASN A 338 1.03 -19.64 1.02
N PRO A 339 1.02 -18.79 -0.03
CA PRO A 339 0.03 -18.89 -1.09
C PRO A 339 0.13 -20.19 -1.90
N PHE A 340 1.16 -21.02 -1.64
CA PHE A 340 1.42 -22.29 -2.33
C PHE A 340 1.09 -23.53 -1.47
N LEU A 341 0.53 -23.37 -0.26
CA LEU A 341 0.12 -24.46 0.63
C LEU A 341 -1.40 -24.49 0.85
N GLN A 342 -2.19 -24.18 -0.16
CA GLN A 342 -3.62 -24.54 -0.24
C GLN A 342 -3.84 -25.43 -1.44
#